data_ca436a9043889e1b5cf86896d17b972c
#
_entry.id   ca436a9043889e1b5cf86896d17b972c
#
_cell.length_a   1.000
_cell.length_b   1.000
_cell.length_c   1.000
_cell.angle_alpha   90.00
_cell.angle_beta   90.00
_cell.angle_gamma   90.00
#
_symmetry.space_group_name_H-M   'P 1'
#
loop_
_entity.id
_entity.type
_entity.pdbx_description
1 polymer ?
#
loop_
_entity_poly.entity_id
_entity_poly.type
_entity_poly.pdbx_seq_one_letter_code
_entity_poly.pdbx_strand_id
1 'polypeptide(L)'
;MKEKIEVLMRTLGNAFQGATLDYKHAEGRHTIYLGLPNVTHRLDFLEEVVASKDAGHLKRMCKQVVAHLQHSPGGETKHLLVKGDGIHEGF
;
A
#
# COMPACT_ATOMS: atom_id res chain seq x y z
N MET A 1 4.06 2.59 15.72
CA MET A 1 4.29 1.95 14.40
C MET A 1 3.18 0.96 14.05
N LYS A 2 2.81 0.10 14.98
CA LYS A 2 1.76 -0.90 14.75
C LYS A 2 0.41 -0.27 14.34
N GLU A 3 0.00 0.80 15.00
CA GLU A 3 -1.26 1.49 14.69
C GLU A 3 -1.28 2.04 13.26
N LYS A 4 -0.14 2.55 12.80
CA LYS A 4 -0.03 3.11 11.46
C LYS A 4 -0.18 2.02 10.40
N ILE A 5 0.43 0.85 10.64
CA ILE A 5 0.30 -0.28 9.73
C ILE A 5 -1.15 -0.79 9.70
N GLU A 6 -1.81 -0.83 10.85
CA GLU A 6 -3.22 -1.21 10.91
C GLU A 6 -4.11 -0.28 10.11
N VAL A 7 -3.80 1.03 10.11
CA VAL A 7 -4.54 2.01 9.30
C VAL A 7 -4.37 1.70 7.81
N LEU A 8 -3.15 1.39 7.37
CA LEU A 8 -2.90 1.05 5.98
C LEU A 8 -3.64 -0.23 5.59
N MET A 9 -3.55 -1.26 6.41
CA MET A 9 -4.20 -2.54 6.16
C MET A 9 -5.73 -2.39 6.11
N ARG A 10 -6.29 -1.64 7.03
CA ARG A 10 -7.74 -1.40 7.09
C ARG A 10 -8.23 -0.63 5.86
N THR A 11 -7.48 0.39 5.46
CA THR A 11 -7.84 1.20 4.30
C THR A 11 -7.86 0.34 3.03
N LEU A 12 -6.85 -0.50 2.87
CA LEU A 12 -6.78 -1.41 1.72
C LEU A 12 -7.89 -2.46 1.78
N GLY A 13 -8.13 -3.03 2.95
CA GLY A 13 -9.17 -4.05 3.13
C GLY A 13 -10.56 -3.51 2.85
N ASN A 14 -10.83 -2.27 3.24
CA ASN A 14 -12.13 -1.65 2.98
C ASN A 14 -12.33 -1.32 1.50
N ALA A 15 -11.26 -0.97 0.81
CA ALA A 15 -11.31 -0.62 -0.61
C ALA A 15 -11.40 -1.86 -1.50
N PHE A 16 -10.77 -2.96 -1.09
CA PHE A 16 -10.72 -4.20 -1.86
C PHE A 16 -11.28 -5.35 -1.01
N GLN A 17 -12.59 -5.39 -0.87
CA GLN A 17 -13.25 -6.42 -0.07
C GLN A 17 -12.96 -7.82 -0.65
N GLY A 18 -12.68 -8.75 0.24
CA GLY A 18 -12.33 -10.11 -0.16
C GLY A 18 -10.87 -10.31 -0.55
N ALA A 19 -10.07 -9.23 -0.58
CA ALA A 19 -8.65 -9.35 -0.87
C ALA A 19 -7.90 -9.95 0.31
N THR A 20 -6.78 -10.63 0.02
CA THR A 20 -5.85 -11.07 1.06
C THR A 20 -4.78 -10.01 1.23
N LEU A 21 -4.36 -9.82 2.47
CA LEU A 21 -3.32 -8.83 2.79
C LEU A 21 -2.22 -9.51 3.60
N ASP A 22 -1.01 -9.47 3.09
CA ASP A 22 0.17 -9.96 3.79
C ASP A 22 1.12 -8.80 4.04
N TYR A 23 1.64 -8.70 5.25
CA TYR A 23 2.53 -7.62 5.63
C TYR A 23 3.90 -8.15 5.99
N LYS A 24 4.93 -7.43 5.54
CA LYS A 24 6.31 -7.76 5.86
C LYS A 24 7.11 -6.48 6.09
N HIS A 25 7.92 -6.47 7.13
CA HIS A 25 8.82 -5.36 7.41
C HIS A 25 10.26 -5.84 7.26
N ALA A 26 10.96 -5.32 6.27
CA ALA A 26 12.35 -5.68 6.00
C ALA A 26 13.02 -4.62 5.13
N GLU A 27 14.33 -4.49 5.29
CA GLU A 27 15.14 -3.63 4.42
C GLU A 27 14.68 -2.19 4.30
N GLY A 28 14.24 -1.61 5.43
CA GLY A 28 13.79 -0.23 5.47
C GLY A 28 12.45 0.01 4.79
N ARG A 29 11.66 -1.03 4.58
CA ARG A 29 10.36 -0.92 3.92
C ARG A 29 9.31 -1.70 4.67
N HIS A 30 8.08 -1.14 4.64
CA HIS A 30 6.88 -1.85 5.06
C HIS A 30 6.17 -2.31 3.79
N THR A 31 6.20 -3.59 3.53
CA THR A 31 5.65 -4.16 2.30
C THR A 31 4.31 -4.82 2.57
N ILE A 32 3.32 -4.49 1.76
CA ILE A 32 2.00 -5.11 1.82
C ILE A 32 1.74 -5.77 0.47
N TYR A 33 1.44 -7.07 0.50
CA TYR A 33 1.01 -7.79 -0.69
C TYR A 33 -0.51 -7.83 -0.70
N LEU A 34 -1.09 -7.21 -1.71
CA LEU A 34 -2.54 -7.15 -1.89
C LEU A 34 -2.94 -8.21 -2.90
N GLY A 35 -3.51 -9.32 -2.41
CA GLY A 35 -3.93 -10.44 -3.25
C GLY A 35 -5.36 -10.31 -3.69
N LEU A 36 -5.57 -10.14 -4.98
CA LEU A 36 -6.87 -10.14 -5.64
C LEU A 36 -7.05 -11.46 -6.40
N PRO A 37 -8.27 -11.79 -6.85
CA PRO A 37 -8.49 -13.09 -7.52
C PRO A 37 -7.56 -13.38 -8.70
N ASN A 38 -7.21 -12.35 -9.46
CA ASN A 38 -6.42 -12.53 -10.68
C ASN A 38 -5.01 -11.95 -10.62
N VAL A 39 -4.67 -11.24 -9.54
CA VAL A 39 -3.41 -10.51 -9.49
C VAL A 39 -3.02 -10.20 -8.06
N THR A 40 -1.71 -10.16 -7.79
CA THR A 40 -1.18 -9.73 -6.49
C THR A 40 -0.33 -8.50 -6.71
N HIS A 41 -0.70 -7.40 -6.06
CA HIS A 41 0.09 -6.16 -6.12
C HIS A 41 1.04 -6.09 -4.93
N ARG A 42 2.21 -5.51 -5.15
CA ARG A 42 3.18 -5.27 -4.09
C ARG A 42 3.23 -3.78 -3.79
N LEU A 43 3.01 -3.41 -2.54
CA LEU A 43 3.01 -2.03 -2.09
C LEU A 43 4.12 -1.86 -1.06
N ASP A 44 5.14 -1.07 -1.40
CA ASP A 44 6.26 -0.77 -0.50
C ASP A 44 6.11 0.65 0.02
N PHE A 45 5.95 0.79 1.34
CA PHE A 45 5.97 2.07 2.01
C PHE A 45 7.33 2.23 2.69
N LEU A 46 8.06 3.29 2.36
CA LEU A 46 9.36 3.51 2.98
C LEU A 46 9.20 3.68 4.49
N GLU A 47 10.12 3.10 5.25
CA GLU A 47 10.08 3.18 6.71
C GLU A 47 10.05 4.62 7.20
N GLU A 48 10.85 5.50 6.60
CA GLU A 48 10.88 6.91 6.98
C GLU A 48 9.55 7.61 6.73
N VAL A 49 8.80 7.21 5.71
CA VAL A 49 7.48 7.76 5.41
C VAL A 49 6.50 7.35 6.50
N VAL A 50 6.48 6.07 6.84
CA VAL A 50 5.58 5.57 7.89
C VAL A 50 5.95 6.20 9.24
N ALA A 51 7.23 6.33 9.54
CA ALA A 51 7.68 6.89 10.80
C ALA A 51 7.38 8.38 10.93
N SER A 52 7.53 9.15 9.85
CA SER A 52 7.43 10.62 9.89
C SER A 52 6.01 11.17 9.71
N LYS A 53 5.09 10.38 9.14
CA LYS A 53 3.73 10.85 8.88
C LYS A 53 2.78 10.31 9.96
N ASP A 54 1.75 11.09 10.28
CA ASP A 54 0.73 10.63 11.21
C ASP A 54 -0.25 9.67 10.51
N ALA A 55 -1.10 9.01 11.30
CA ALA A 55 -2.04 8.02 10.77
C ALA A 55 -3.01 8.62 9.76
N GLY A 56 -3.47 9.86 9.98
CA GLY A 56 -4.37 10.54 9.05
C GLY A 56 -3.72 10.79 7.70
N HIS A 57 -2.47 11.21 7.71
CA HIS A 57 -1.72 11.45 6.47
C HIS A 57 -1.48 10.13 5.73
N LEU A 58 -1.10 9.08 6.47
CA LEU A 58 -0.88 7.76 5.88
C LEU A 58 -2.16 7.21 5.27
N LYS A 59 -3.31 7.45 5.91
CA LYS A 59 -4.59 7.04 5.36
C LYS A 59 -4.85 7.72 4.01
N ARG A 60 -4.57 9.02 3.92
CA ARG A 60 -4.72 9.77 2.65
C ARG A 60 -3.78 9.23 1.57
N MET A 61 -2.52 8.95 1.94
CA MET A 61 -1.57 8.36 1.00
C MET A 61 -2.04 6.99 0.52
N CYS A 62 -2.57 6.18 1.42
CA CYS A 62 -3.10 4.86 1.09
C CYS A 62 -4.30 4.97 0.14
N LYS A 63 -5.17 5.96 0.33
CA LYS A 63 -6.29 6.20 -0.57
C LYS A 63 -5.80 6.57 -1.97
N GLN A 64 -4.69 7.28 -2.08
CA GLN A 64 -4.08 7.57 -3.38
C GLN A 64 -3.57 6.29 -4.04
N VAL A 65 -2.99 5.38 -3.25
CA VAL A 65 -2.58 4.07 -3.75
C VAL A 65 -3.79 3.30 -4.28
N VAL A 66 -4.88 3.30 -3.52
CA VAL A 66 -6.13 2.63 -3.93
C VAL A 66 -6.63 3.20 -5.25
N ALA A 67 -6.68 4.53 -5.37
CA ALA A 67 -7.13 5.18 -6.60
C ALA A 67 -6.23 4.80 -7.77
N HIS A 68 -4.92 4.78 -7.55
CA HIS A 68 -3.96 4.39 -8.59
C HIS A 68 -4.23 2.98 -9.09
N LEU A 69 -4.46 2.04 -8.17
CA LEU A 69 -4.74 0.65 -8.53
C LEU A 69 -6.09 0.50 -9.22
N GLN A 70 -7.11 1.24 -8.78
CA GLN A 70 -8.45 1.17 -9.38
C GLN A 70 -8.50 1.75 -10.79
N HIS A 71 -7.60 2.69 -11.11
CA HIS A 71 -7.52 3.28 -12.44
C HIS A 71 -6.53 2.56 -13.35
N SER A 72 -5.88 1.52 -12.86
CA SER A 72 -4.96 0.71 -13.68
C SER A 72 -5.73 -0.31 -14.48
N PRO A 73 -5.24 -0.70 -15.67
CA PRO A 73 -5.85 -1.79 -16.44
C PRO A 73 -5.90 -3.06 -15.61
N GLY A 74 -7.03 -3.75 -15.62
CA GLY A 74 -7.19 -4.98 -14.85
C GLY A 74 -6.23 -6.07 -15.33
N GLY A 75 -5.82 -6.92 -14.41
CA GLY A 75 -5.00 -8.08 -14.73
C GLY A 75 -3.49 -7.87 -14.73
N GLU A 76 -3.03 -6.65 -14.51
CA GLU A 76 -1.59 -6.39 -14.41
C GLU A 76 -1.13 -6.28 -12.97
N THR A 77 -0.09 -7.02 -12.62
CA THR A 77 0.58 -6.89 -11.33
C THR A 77 1.31 -5.55 -11.25
N LYS A 78 1.08 -4.81 -10.17
CA LYS A 78 1.74 -3.53 -9.95
C LYS A 78 2.69 -3.62 -8.76
N HIS A 79 3.83 -2.98 -8.90
CA HIS A 79 4.74 -2.75 -7.79
C HIS A 79 4.80 -1.25 -7.57
N LEU A 80 4.26 -0.78 -6.45
CA LEU A 80 4.22 0.63 -6.12
C LEU A 80 5.12 0.92 -4.93
N LEU A 81 5.96 1.94 -5.10
CA LEU A 81 6.82 2.42 -4.02
C LEU A 81 6.27 3.76 -3.55
N VAL A 82 5.88 3.84 -2.28
CA VAL A 82 5.33 5.06 -1.69
C VAL A 82 6.45 5.80 -0.95
N LYS A 83 6.81 6.95 -1.49
CA LYS A 83 7.82 7.84 -0.91
C LYS A 83 7.15 9.10 -0.38
N GLY A 84 7.92 9.95 0.27
CA GLY A 84 7.43 11.23 0.77
C GLY A 84 6.88 12.15 -0.31
N ASP A 85 7.39 12.05 -1.53
CA ASP A 85 6.95 12.86 -2.67
C ASP A 85 5.84 12.22 -3.49
N GLY A 86 5.40 11.03 -3.14
CA GLY A 86 4.29 10.39 -3.84
C GLY A 86 4.52 8.93 -4.17
N ILE A 87 3.72 8.43 -5.10
CA ILE A 87 3.71 7.04 -5.52
C ILE A 87 4.56 6.88 -6.78
N HIS A 88 5.48 5.93 -6.74
CA HIS A 88 6.32 5.60 -7.88
C HIS A 88 5.99 4.18 -8.35
N GLU A 89 5.70 4.05 -9.63
CA GLU A 89 5.39 2.76 -10.22
C GLU A 89 6.63 2.18 -10.88
N GLY A 90 6.72 0.87 -10.79
CA GLY A 90 7.72 0.20 -11.59
C GLY A 90 8.72 -0.59 -10.80
N PHE A 91 9.65 -1.12 -11.47
CA PHE A 91 10.70 -2.06 -11.12
C PHE A 91 10.37 -3.44 -11.52
#